data_ff2f0e7884fb0efb35e3631ea5681ee6
#
_entry.id   ff2f0e7884fb0efb35e3631ea5681ee6
#
_cell.length_a   1.000
_cell.length_b   1.000
_cell.length_c   1.000
_cell.angle_alpha   90.00
_cell.angle_beta   90.00
_cell.angle_gamma   90.00
#
_symmetry.space_group_name_H-M   'P 1'
#
loop_
_entity.id
_entity.type
_entity.pdbx_description
1 polymer ?
#
loop_
_entity_poly.entity_id
_entity_poly.type
_entity_poly.pdbx_seq_one_letter_code
_entity_poly.pdbx_strand_id
1 'polypeptide(L)'
;VLVIGYLIGSIPGIIVATSAVAAGVISEAIYAGLVVRPVLERELKPAKRVAEPLTLRSFLDFYIPLAMTSLLTLLANPIGSAAISRMPEALASLAVWPVVTGLIFMLRSLGVAYNEVVVALLDEPLSTRSLQRFTLLLSTSTTVILLLVAGTPLSNVWFQQISALSPNLAQMARSGLWLALPLPALNVIQSWFQGAILHGRRTRGITEAVVIYLLTSAVVLGAGVASNQITGLYIGLAALSISMLTQTAWLWRRSRLPIQAALSRDEDNPTFAGIEAEQI
;
A
#
# COMPACT_ATOMS: atom_id res chain seq x y z
N VAL A 1 -3.94 25.62 -1.15
CA VAL A 1 -5.36 25.56 -1.54
C VAL A 1 -6.25 25.37 -0.31
N LEU A 2 -6.06 24.31 0.51
CA LEU A 2 -6.91 24.03 1.69
C LEU A 2 -6.95 25.21 2.67
N VAL A 3 -5.81 25.76 3.07
CA VAL A 3 -5.74 26.90 4.01
C VAL A 3 -6.42 28.14 3.44
N ILE A 4 -6.18 28.44 2.17
CA ILE A 4 -6.81 29.61 1.51
C ILE A 4 -8.34 29.42 1.45
N GLY A 5 -8.81 28.21 1.04
CA GLY A 5 -10.24 27.90 0.97
C GLY A 5 -10.92 27.96 2.33
N TYR A 6 -10.24 27.52 3.40
CA TYR A 6 -10.73 27.63 4.77
C TYR A 6 -10.86 29.09 5.23
N LEU A 7 -9.85 29.93 4.93
CA LEU A 7 -9.84 31.34 5.31
C LEU A 7 -10.92 32.17 4.57
N ILE A 8 -11.23 31.81 3.33
CA ILE A 8 -12.29 32.46 2.54
C ILE A 8 -13.68 32.14 3.14
N GLY A 9 -13.89 30.96 3.66
CA GLY A 9 -15.09 30.54 4.42
C GLY A 9 -16.40 30.47 3.62
N SER A 10 -16.47 31.01 2.42
CA SER A 10 -17.69 31.08 1.60
C SER A 10 -17.83 29.92 0.58
N ILE A 11 -16.80 29.11 0.43
CA ILE A 11 -16.75 28.04 -0.58
C ILE A 11 -17.13 26.69 0.09
N PRO A 12 -18.04 25.89 -0.50
CA PRO A 12 -18.34 24.55 0.03
C PRO A 12 -17.10 23.70 0.21
N GLY A 13 -16.95 23.05 1.37
CA GLY A 13 -15.77 22.28 1.74
C GLY A 13 -15.36 21.20 0.71
N ILE A 14 -16.35 20.60 0.03
CA ILE A 14 -16.09 19.62 -1.02
C ILE A 14 -15.35 20.22 -2.23
N ILE A 15 -15.68 21.46 -2.61
CA ILE A 15 -15.00 22.17 -3.71
C ILE A 15 -13.57 22.50 -3.32
N VAL A 16 -13.35 22.95 -2.08
CA VAL A 16 -12.01 23.25 -1.56
C VAL A 16 -11.17 21.97 -1.51
N ALA A 17 -11.73 20.87 -1.03
CA ALA A 17 -11.03 19.59 -0.93
C ALA A 17 -10.66 19.01 -2.30
N THR A 18 -11.60 18.98 -3.25
CA THR A 18 -11.34 18.49 -4.62
C THR A 18 -10.36 19.38 -5.38
N SER A 19 -10.44 20.70 -5.23
CA SER A 19 -9.48 21.64 -5.81
C SER A 19 -8.08 21.45 -5.24
N ALA A 20 -7.97 21.15 -3.93
CA ALA A 20 -6.68 20.91 -3.29
C ALA A 20 -6.03 19.61 -3.82
N VAL A 21 -6.81 18.54 -3.98
CA VAL A 21 -6.32 17.28 -4.57
C VAL A 21 -5.88 17.51 -6.02
N ALA A 22 -6.71 18.17 -6.82
CA ALA A 22 -6.37 18.48 -8.21
C ALA A 22 -5.08 19.30 -8.33
N ALA A 23 -4.94 20.36 -7.51
CA ALA A 23 -3.72 21.17 -7.47
C ALA A 23 -2.49 20.35 -7.05
N GLY A 24 -2.65 19.43 -6.10
CA GLY A 24 -1.58 18.50 -5.68
C GLY A 24 -1.09 17.64 -6.83
N VAL A 25 -2.02 16.95 -7.50
CA VAL A 25 -1.69 16.06 -8.64
C VAL A 25 -1.05 16.83 -9.81
N ILE A 26 -1.55 18.02 -10.13
CA ILE A 26 -0.98 18.86 -11.20
C ILE A 26 0.44 19.29 -10.81
N SER A 27 0.65 19.72 -9.56
CA SER A 27 1.97 20.13 -9.07
C SER A 27 2.97 18.98 -9.09
N GLU A 28 2.54 17.77 -8.71
CA GLU A 28 3.35 16.56 -8.78
C GLU A 28 3.73 16.22 -10.23
N ALA A 29 2.78 16.27 -11.16
CA ALA A 29 3.04 16.02 -12.57
C ALA A 29 4.04 17.04 -13.18
N ILE A 30 3.90 18.33 -12.84
CA ILE A 30 4.83 19.37 -13.28
C ILE A 30 6.23 19.11 -12.70
N TYR A 31 6.32 18.85 -11.39
CA TYR A 31 7.58 18.55 -10.72
C TYR A 31 8.28 17.34 -11.31
N ALA A 32 7.56 16.22 -11.45
CA ALA A 32 8.09 15.01 -12.07
C ALA A 32 8.59 15.25 -13.51
N GLY A 33 7.83 16.03 -14.31
CA GLY A 33 8.22 16.41 -15.66
C GLY A 33 9.50 17.25 -15.70
N LEU A 34 9.70 18.14 -14.73
CA LEU A 34 10.92 18.95 -14.63
C LEU A 34 12.14 18.12 -14.21
N VAL A 35 11.97 17.25 -13.21
CA VAL A 35 13.06 16.40 -12.68
C VAL A 35 13.51 15.36 -13.69
N VAL A 36 12.60 14.83 -14.51
CA VAL A 36 12.91 13.81 -15.52
C VAL A 36 13.62 14.38 -16.76
N ARG A 37 13.46 15.70 -17.07
CA ARG A 37 14.07 16.32 -18.26
C ARG A 37 15.57 16.07 -18.42
N PRO A 38 16.42 16.26 -17.39
CA PRO A 38 17.86 16.02 -17.53
C PRO A 38 18.19 14.57 -17.91
N VAL A 39 17.44 13.60 -17.34
CA VAL A 39 17.62 12.17 -17.64
C VAL A 39 17.23 11.88 -19.09
N LEU A 40 16.09 12.42 -19.55
CA LEU A 40 15.64 12.32 -20.93
C LEU A 40 16.67 12.88 -21.92
N GLU A 41 17.26 14.03 -21.61
CA GLU A 41 18.18 14.73 -22.52
C GLU A 41 19.58 14.12 -22.51
N ARG A 42 20.09 13.70 -21.35
CA ARG A 42 21.48 13.25 -21.19
C ARG A 42 21.63 11.74 -21.39
N GLU A 43 20.63 10.95 -21.07
CA GLU A 43 20.73 9.49 -21.08
C GLU A 43 19.87 8.86 -22.17
N LEU A 44 18.59 9.24 -22.30
CA LEU A 44 17.69 8.60 -23.25
C LEU A 44 17.86 9.08 -24.69
N LYS A 45 18.01 10.40 -24.95
CA LYS A 45 18.19 10.90 -26.32
C LYS A 45 19.46 10.39 -27.00
N PRO A 46 20.64 10.31 -26.33
CA PRO A 46 21.85 9.77 -26.93
C PRO A 46 21.92 8.25 -26.90
N ALA A 47 20.98 7.56 -26.21
CA ALA A 47 20.97 6.11 -26.15
C ALA A 47 20.84 5.47 -27.56
N LYS A 48 21.58 4.41 -27.81
CA LYS A 48 21.50 3.66 -29.07
C LYS A 48 20.06 3.16 -29.28
N ARG A 49 19.56 3.32 -30.52
CA ARG A 49 18.25 2.79 -30.90
C ARG A 49 18.23 1.28 -30.69
N VAL A 50 17.19 0.79 -30.03
CA VAL A 50 16.97 -0.64 -29.82
C VAL A 50 16.74 -1.30 -31.18
N ALA A 51 17.32 -2.50 -31.41
CA ALA A 51 17.23 -3.21 -32.66
C ALA A 51 15.79 -3.54 -33.09
N GLU A 52 14.91 -3.79 -32.09
CA GLU A 52 13.50 -4.02 -32.35
C GLU A 52 12.67 -2.85 -31.77
N PRO A 53 12.00 -2.05 -32.65
CA PRO A 53 11.15 -0.97 -32.19
C PRO A 53 9.92 -1.52 -31.46
N LEU A 54 9.54 -0.88 -30.36
CA LEU A 54 8.35 -1.23 -29.60
C LEU A 54 7.10 -1.04 -30.52
N THR A 55 6.44 -2.12 -30.85
CA THR A 55 5.17 -2.07 -31.61
C THR A 55 4.02 -1.77 -30.66
N LEU A 56 2.95 -1.14 -31.18
CA LEU A 56 1.74 -0.88 -30.40
C LEU A 56 1.16 -2.17 -29.79
N ARG A 57 1.22 -3.28 -30.51
CA ARG A 57 0.75 -4.57 -30.02
C ARG A 57 1.58 -5.04 -28.83
N SER A 58 2.91 -5.04 -28.94
CA SER A 58 3.81 -5.42 -27.85
C SER A 58 3.66 -4.52 -26.64
N PHE A 59 3.43 -3.22 -26.86
CA PHE A 59 3.14 -2.27 -25.79
C PHE A 59 1.82 -2.59 -25.08
N LEU A 60 0.74 -2.83 -25.83
CA LEU A 60 -0.57 -3.15 -25.26
C LEU A 60 -0.57 -4.49 -24.54
N ASP A 61 0.11 -5.50 -25.04
CA ASP A 61 0.24 -6.81 -24.40
C ASP A 61 0.90 -6.72 -23.02
N PHE A 62 1.81 -5.75 -22.82
CA PHE A 62 2.41 -5.45 -21.53
C PHE A 62 1.57 -4.50 -20.69
N TYR A 63 1.03 -3.44 -21.30
CA TYR A 63 0.37 -2.35 -20.58
C TYR A 63 -1.02 -2.72 -20.08
N ILE A 64 -1.81 -3.49 -20.86
CA ILE A 64 -3.19 -3.87 -20.47
C ILE A 64 -3.22 -4.64 -19.16
N PRO A 65 -2.44 -5.71 -18.92
CA PRO A 65 -2.42 -6.41 -17.64
C PRO A 65 -2.04 -5.51 -16.47
N LEU A 66 -1.08 -4.61 -16.67
CA LEU A 66 -0.64 -3.66 -15.66
C LEU A 66 -1.74 -2.66 -15.30
N ALA A 67 -2.37 -2.05 -16.32
CA ALA A 67 -3.49 -1.12 -16.14
C ALA A 67 -4.70 -1.80 -15.49
N MET A 68 -5.01 -3.04 -15.88
CA MET A 68 -6.10 -3.82 -15.27
C MET A 68 -5.84 -4.09 -13.79
N THR A 69 -4.61 -4.38 -13.38
CA THR A 69 -4.26 -4.56 -11.97
C THR A 69 -4.49 -3.29 -11.17
N SER A 70 -4.11 -2.13 -11.71
CA SER A 70 -4.35 -0.82 -11.08
C SER A 70 -5.84 -0.51 -10.96
N LEU A 71 -6.63 -0.75 -12.03
CA LEU A 71 -8.08 -0.57 -12.03
C LEU A 71 -8.77 -1.47 -10.99
N LEU A 72 -8.38 -2.74 -10.92
CA LEU A 72 -8.90 -3.67 -9.92
C LEU A 72 -8.63 -3.18 -8.49
N THR A 73 -7.44 -2.66 -8.24
CA THR A 73 -7.09 -2.11 -6.92
C THR A 73 -7.93 -0.88 -6.58
N LEU A 74 -8.20 0.01 -7.55
CA LEU A 74 -9.05 1.18 -7.37
C LEU A 74 -10.51 0.81 -7.06
N LEU A 75 -11.02 -0.32 -7.58
CA LEU A 75 -12.38 -0.78 -7.30
C LEU A 75 -12.60 -1.21 -5.84
N ALA A 76 -11.55 -1.54 -5.11
CA ALA A 76 -11.66 -1.96 -3.72
C ALA A 76 -12.33 -0.89 -2.82
N ASN A 77 -12.01 0.40 -3.01
CA ASN A 77 -12.57 1.48 -2.21
C ASN A 77 -14.07 1.70 -2.46
N PRO A 78 -14.57 1.85 -3.70
CA PRO A 78 -16.01 1.94 -3.97
C PRO A 78 -16.80 0.72 -3.48
N ILE A 79 -16.28 -0.49 -3.67
CA ILE A 79 -16.91 -1.72 -3.18
C ILE A 79 -17.03 -1.71 -1.66
N GLY A 80 -15.95 -1.33 -0.97
CA GLY A 80 -15.94 -1.20 0.49
C GLY A 80 -16.98 -0.20 0.99
N SER A 81 -16.99 1.01 0.44
CA SER A 81 -17.94 2.06 0.82
C SER A 81 -19.38 1.68 0.50
N ALA A 82 -19.65 1.05 -0.66
CA ALA A 82 -20.97 0.57 -1.04
C ALA A 82 -21.47 -0.58 -0.14
N ALA A 83 -20.60 -1.42 0.37
CA ALA A 83 -20.96 -2.45 1.33
C ALA A 83 -21.25 -1.83 2.71
N ILE A 84 -20.37 -0.95 3.20
CA ILE A 84 -20.53 -0.25 4.50
C ILE A 84 -21.84 0.54 4.54
N SER A 85 -22.25 1.17 3.43
CA SER A 85 -23.51 1.93 3.35
C SER A 85 -24.78 1.08 3.53
N ARG A 86 -24.67 -0.25 3.46
CA ARG A 86 -25.77 -1.20 3.62
C ARG A 86 -25.74 -1.94 4.97
N MET A 87 -24.84 -1.56 5.87
CA MET A 87 -24.67 -2.19 7.17
C MET A 87 -25.16 -1.24 8.31
N PRO A 88 -25.34 -1.74 9.53
CA PRO A 88 -25.69 -0.91 10.68
C PRO A 88 -24.74 0.27 10.85
N GLU A 89 -25.26 1.39 11.32
CA GLU A 89 -24.54 2.66 11.54
C GLU A 89 -23.80 3.17 10.29
N ALA A 90 -24.42 3.04 9.12
CA ALA A 90 -23.82 3.37 7.83
C ALA A 90 -23.23 4.79 7.78
N LEU A 91 -23.98 5.81 8.20
CA LEU A 91 -23.53 7.22 8.19
C LEU A 91 -22.31 7.43 9.10
N ALA A 92 -22.37 6.90 10.33
CA ALA A 92 -21.26 6.99 11.27
C ALA A 92 -20.02 6.23 10.73
N SER A 93 -20.23 5.01 10.20
CA SER A 93 -19.17 4.21 9.62
C SER A 93 -18.50 4.90 8.43
N LEU A 94 -19.27 5.48 7.52
CA LEU A 94 -18.75 6.21 6.35
C LEU A 94 -18.06 7.52 6.72
N ALA A 95 -18.51 8.20 7.79
CA ALA A 95 -17.84 9.40 8.30
C ALA A 95 -16.46 9.07 8.93
N VAL A 96 -16.36 7.94 9.63
CA VAL A 96 -15.13 7.50 10.32
C VAL A 96 -14.16 6.80 9.36
N TRP A 97 -14.67 6.10 8.35
CA TRP A 97 -13.89 5.29 7.41
C TRP A 97 -12.68 6.02 6.81
N PRO A 98 -12.80 7.22 6.19
CA PRO A 98 -11.67 7.90 5.59
C PRO A 98 -10.64 8.36 6.62
N VAL A 99 -11.06 8.69 7.84
CA VAL A 99 -10.17 9.14 8.91
C VAL A 99 -9.30 7.99 9.42
N VAL A 100 -9.90 6.82 9.65
CA VAL A 100 -9.17 5.62 10.08
C VAL A 100 -8.28 5.10 8.97
N THR A 101 -8.80 4.97 7.75
CA THR A 101 -8.01 4.48 6.61
C THR A 101 -6.91 5.46 6.21
N GLY A 102 -7.11 6.76 6.38
CA GLY A 102 -6.08 7.79 6.18
C GLY A 102 -4.90 7.63 7.15
N LEU A 103 -5.15 7.41 8.44
CA LEU A 103 -4.11 7.13 9.42
C LEU A 103 -3.33 5.85 9.07
N ILE A 104 -4.06 4.78 8.73
CA ILE A 104 -3.45 3.51 8.31
C ILE A 104 -2.61 3.72 7.05
N PHE A 105 -3.09 4.49 6.09
CA PHE A 105 -2.40 4.78 4.84
C PHE A 105 -1.07 5.51 5.07
N MET A 106 -1.00 6.44 6.02
CA MET A 106 0.26 7.11 6.37
C MET A 106 1.35 6.10 6.78
N LEU A 107 1.01 5.08 7.56
CA LEU A 107 1.96 4.04 7.96
C LEU A 107 2.25 3.06 6.82
N ARG A 108 1.26 2.75 6.00
CA ARG A 108 1.39 1.86 4.84
C ARG A 108 2.24 2.49 3.73
N SER A 109 2.28 3.81 3.61
CA SER A 109 3.08 4.49 2.59
C SER A 109 4.57 4.17 2.70
N LEU A 110 5.07 3.92 3.91
CA LEU A 110 6.45 3.44 4.13
C LEU A 110 6.69 2.07 3.48
N GLY A 111 5.72 1.17 3.57
CA GLY A 111 5.78 -0.12 2.89
C GLY A 111 5.73 0.03 1.36
N VAL A 112 4.91 0.94 0.84
CA VAL A 112 4.86 1.19 -0.61
C VAL A 112 6.21 1.70 -1.12
N ALA A 113 6.82 2.67 -0.44
CA ALA A 113 8.16 3.16 -0.77
C ALA A 113 9.23 2.06 -0.67
N TYR A 114 9.09 1.16 0.29
CA TYR A 114 10.00 0.02 0.48
C TYR A 114 10.00 -0.96 -0.70
N ASN A 115 8.92 -1.08 -1.46
CA ASN A 115 8.88 -1.92 -2.66
C ASN A 115 9.97 -1.53 -3.67
N GLU A 116 10.13 -0.22 -3.92
CA GLU A 116 11.15 0.30 -4.84
C GLU A 116 12.57 -0.01 -4.34
N VAL A 117 12.79 0.07 -3.02
CA VAL A 117 14.09 -0.27 -2.40
C VAL A 117 14.41 -1.75 -2.60
N VAL A 118 13.42 -2.64 -2.44
CA VAL A 118 13.62 -4.08 -2.67
C VAL A 118 13.97 -4.35 -4.13
N VAL A 119 13.25 -3.77 -5.07
CA VAL A 119 13.51 -3.95 -6.50
C VAL A 119 14.90 -3.44 -6.88
N ALA A 120 15.33 -2.31 -6.35
CA ALA A 120 16.61 -1.70 -6.67
C ALA A 120 17.81 -2.46 -6.07
N LEU A 121 17.67 -2.96 -4.83
CA LEU A 121 18.80 -3.52 -4.08
C LEU A 121 18.88 -5.05 -4.13
N LEU A 122 17.86 -5.76 -4.61
CA LEU A 122 17.88 -7.22 -4.61
C LEU A 122 18.94 -7.81 -5.56
N ASP A 123 19.44 -7.03 -6.53
CA ASP A 123 20.56 -7.42 -7.41
C ASP A 123 21.94 -7.28 -6.74
N GLU A 124 22.05 -6.47 -5.70
CA GLU A 124 23.31 -6.23 -5.01
C GLU A 124 23.75 -7.47 -4.22
N PRO A 125 25.05 -7.80 -4.23
CA PRO A 125 25.58 -8.92 -3.45
C PRO A 125 25.26 -8.77 -1.95
N LEU A 126 24.93 -9.88 -1.28
CA LEU A 126 24.67 -9.95 0.15
C LEU A 126 23.48 -9.10 0.65
N SER A 127 22.67 -8.57 -0.26
CA SER A 127 21.54 -7.68 0.08
C SER A 127 20.35 -8.42 0.66
N THR A 128 20.12 -9.67 0.28
CA THR A 128 18.88 -10.41 0.57
C THR A 128 18.60 -10.52 2.07
N ARG A 129 19.58 -10.91 2.87
CA ARG A 129 19.44 -11.03 4.35
C ARG A 129 19.26 -9.67 5.02
N SER A 130 19.95 -8.64 4.52
CA SER A 130 19.79 -7.27 5.02
C SER A 130 18.40 -6.71 4.74
N LEU A 131 17.86 -6.94 3.56
CA LEU A 131 16.50 -6.57 3.19
C LEU A 131 15.46 -7.34 4.03
N GLN A 132 15.66 -8.63 4.31
CA GLN A 132 14.78 -9.39 5.21
C GLN A 132 14.77 -8.82 6.63
N ARG A 133 15.95 -8.50 7.20
CA ARG A 133 16.05 -7.85 8.52
C ARG A 133 15.36 -6.49 8.54
N PHE A 134 15.55 -5.71 7.48
CA PHE A 134 14.89 -4.42 7.35
C PHE A 134 13.36 -4.57 7.20
N THR A 135 12.88 -5.58 6.48
CA THR A 135 11.44 -5.92 6.40
C THR A 135 10.85 -6.17 7.80
N LEU A 136 11.53 -6.97 8.62
CA LEU A 136 11.09 -7.25 9.99
C LEU A 136 11.10 -6.00 10.87
N LEU A 137 12.19 -5.21 10.80
CA LEU A 137 12.29 -3.96 11.56
C LEU A 137 11.18 -2.98 11.18
N LEU A 138 10.99 -2.75 9.89
CA LEU A 138 9.98 -1.80 9.39
C LEU A 138 8.56 -2.28 9.71
N SER A 139 8.26 -3.57 9.54
CA SER A 139 6.98 -4.18 9.89
C SER A 139 6.66 -4.02 11.38
N THR A 140 7.64 -4.32 12.22
CA THR A 140 7.50 -4.21 13.68
C THR A 140 7.31 -2.74 14.09
N SER A 141 8.15 -1.84 13.56
CA SER A 141 8.08 -0.42 13.89
C SER A 141 6.72 0.19 13.51
N THR A 142 6.24 -0.07 12.30
CA THR A 142 4.95 0.48 11.84
C THR A 142 3.77 -0.10 12.63
N THR A 143 3.84 -1.37 13.02
CA THR A 143 2.82 -1.99 13.86
C THR A 143 2.85 -1.43 15.29
N VAL A 144 4.04 -1.26 15.87
CA VAL A 144 4.20 -0.67 17.21
C VAL A 144 3.68 0.77 17.24
N ILE A 145 3.97 1.57 16.20
CA ILE A 145 3.43 2.93 16.10
C ILE A 145 1.90 2.90 16.10
N LEU A 146 1.27 2.04 15.28
CA LEU A 146 -0.19 1.94 15.26
C LEU A 146 -0.76 1.42 16.58
N LEU A 147 -0.08 0.46 17.23
CA LEU A 147 -0.44 -0.07 18.54
C LEU A 147 -0.38 1.02 19.62
N LEU A 148 0.66 1.86 19.60
CA LEU A 148 0.77 3.00 20.51
C LEU A 148 -0.38 3.99 20.28
N VAL A 149 -0.71 4.30 19.04
CA VAL A 149 -1.86 5.17 18.74
C VAL A 149 -3.16 4.53 19.23
N ALA A 150 -3.41 3.25 18.95
CA ALA A 150 -4.65 2.58 19.35
C ALA A 150 -4.78 2.40 20.87
N GLY A 151 -3.67 2.08 21.55
CA GLY A 151 -3.63 1.75 22.98
C GLY A 151 -3.49 2.94 23.93
N THR A 152 -3.08 4.10 23.45
CA THR A 152 -2.80 5.28 24.29
C THR A 152 -3.77 6.43 23.97
N PRO A 153 -3.78 7.51 24.78
CA PRO A 153 -4.53 8.73 24.51
C PRO A 153 -4.18 9.43 23.17
N LEU A 154 -3.11 9.03 22.48
CA LEU A 154 -2.76 9.58 21.16
C LEU A 154 -3.90 9.42 20.14
N SER A 155 -4.72 8.39 20.28
CA SER A 155 -5.92 8.23 19.46
C SER A 155 -6.89 9.39 19.61
N ASN A 156 -7.02 9.96 20.83
CA ASN A 156 -7.92 11.10 21.06
C ASN A 156 -7.35 12.36 20.39
N VAL A 157 -6.03 12.55 20.42
CA VAL A 157 -5.38 13.67 19.73
C VAL A 157 -5.66 13.55 18.22
N TRP A 158 -5.44 12.38 17.63
CA TRP A 158 -5.67 12.18 16.19
C TRP A 158 -7.14 12.34 15.82
N PHE A 159 -8.05 11.63 16.50
CA PHE A 159 -9.45 11.56 16.09
C PHE A 159 -10.27 12.80 16.51
N GLN A 160 -10.04 13.34 17.69
CA GLN A 160 -10.83 14.47 18.19
C GLN A 160 -10.21 15.83 17.88
N GLN A 161 -8.88 15.98 18.06
CA GLN A 161 -8.24 17.29 17.90
C GLN A 161 -7.85 17.57 16.45
N ILE A 162 -7.22 16.60 15.78
CA ILE A 162 -6.77 16.78 14.39
C ILE A 162 -7.92 16.55 13.41
N SER A 163 -8.65 15.45 13.55
CA SER A 163 -9.72 15.05 12.63
C SER A 163 -11.10 15.60 13.01
N ALA A 164 -11.22 16.28 14.14
CA ALA A 164 -12.46 16.93 14.64
C ALA A 164 -13.67 15.98 14.71
N LEU A 165 -13.46 14.70 14.98
CA LEU A 165 -14.55 13.75 15.18
C LEU A 165 -15.23 13.98 16.55
N SER A 166 -16.55 13.81 16.58
CA SER A 166 -17.29 13.79 17.85
C SER A 166 -16.81 12.66 18.77
N PRO A 167 -16.96 12.76 20.09
CA PRO A 167 -16.46 11.73 21.03
C PRO A 167 -16.93 10.30 20.70
N ASN A 168 -18.19 10.13 20.29
CA ASN A 168 -18.75 8.83 19.92
C ASN A 168 -18.09 8.25 18.67
N LEU A 169 -17.88 9.08 17.63
CA LEU A 169 -17.20 8.67 16.40
C LEU A 169 -15.71 8.37 16.65
N ALA A 170 -15.07 9.14 17.52
CA ALA A 170 -13.67 8.91 17.89
C ALA A 170 -13.51 7.59 18.66
N GLN A 171 -14.46 7.23 19.54
CA GLN A 171 -14.46 5.94 20.22
C GLN A 171 -14.65 4.78 19.22
N MET A 172 -15.59 4.91 18.27
CA MET A 172 -15.79 3.94 17.19
C MET A 172 -14.49 3.77 16.36
N ALA A 173 -13.84 4.87 15.99
CA ALA A 173 -12.58 4.87 15.27
C ALA A 173 -11.47 4.14 16.05
N ARG A 174 -11.32 4.43 17.33
CA ARG A 174 -10.35 3.80 18.23
C ARG A 174 -10.57 2.29 18.34
N SER A 175 -11.81 1.85 18.52
CA SER A 175 -12.15 0.43 18.57
C SER A 175 -11.86 -0.25 17.23
N GLY A 176 -12.10 0.42 16.11
CA GLY A 176 -11.78 -0.08 14.77
C GLY A 176 -10.29 -0.26 14.52
N LEU A 177 -9.41 0.59 15.10
CA LEU A 177 -7.97 0.47 14.92
C LEU A 177 -7.40 -0.89 15.34
N TRP A 178 -7.99 -1.56 16.32
CA TRP A 178 -7.55 -2.89 16.74
C TRP A 178 -7.69 -3.93 15.63
N LEU A 179 -8.73 -3.81 14.79
CA LEU A 179 -8.91 -4.67 13.62
C LEU A 179 -7.93 -4.36 12.50
N ALA A 180 -7.39 -3.15 12.49
CA ALA A 180 -6.48 -2.65 11.48
C ALA A 180 -4.99 -2.84 11.84
N LEU A 181 -4.67 -3.30 13.07
CA LEU A 181 -3.29 -3.46 13.55
C LEU A 181 -2.37 -4.25 12.60
N PRO A 182 -2.81 -5.33 11.94
CA PRO A 182 -1.91 -6.07 11.05
C PRO A 182 -1.63 -5.35 9.72
N LEU A 183 -2.41 -4.35 9.33
CA LEU A 183 -2.36 -3.75 8.00
C LEU A 183 -1.00 -3.11 7.64
N PRO A 184 -0.33 -2.31 8.50
CA PRO A 184 0.97 -1.74 8.17
C PRO A 184 2.04 -2.82 7.98
N ALA A 185 2.13 -3.79 8.88
CA ALA A 185 3.10 -4.88 8.78
C ALA A 185 2.87 -5.72 7.50
N LEU A 186 1.62 -6.09 7.24
CA LEU A 186 1.27 -6.86 6.03
C LEU A 186 1.66 -6.11 4.76
N ASN A 187 1.51 -4.78 4.73
CA ASN A 187 1.91 -3.99 3.58
C ASN A 187 3.43 -4.04 3.34
N VAL A 188 4.24 -3.90 4.39
CA VAL A 188 5.71 -4.01 4.31
C VAL A 188 6.13 -5.40 3.83
N ILE A 189 5.53 -6.46 4.41
CA ILE A 189 5.80 -7.85 4.03
C ILE A 189 5.38 -8.11 2.57
N GLN A 190 4.24 -7.57 2.14
CA GLN A 190 3.80 -7.65 0.74
C GLN A 190 4.80 -6.98 -0.19
N SER A 191 5.33 -5.82 0.19
CA SER A 191 6.31 -5.08 -0.60
C SER A 191 7.60 -5.88 -0.79
N TRP A 192 8.06 -6.59 0.24
CA TRP A 192 9.16 -7.54 0.12
C TRP A 192 8.86 -8.64 -0.90
N PHE A 193 7.71 -9.32 -0.77
CA PHE A 193 7.35 -10.39 -1.69
C PHE A 193 7.10 -9.91 -3.12
N GLN A 194 6.45 -8.77 -3.29
CA GLN A 194 6.20 -8.17 -4.60
C GLN A 194 7.51 -7.74 -5.27
N GLY A 195 8.41 -7.09 -4.53
CA GLY A 195 9.73 -6.69 -5.02
C GLY A 195 10.52 -7.91 -5.52
N ALA A 196 10.55 -9.01 -4.76
CA ALA A 196 11.21 -10.24 -5.17
C ALA A 196 10.57 -10.90 -6.42
N ILE A 197 9.24 -10.84 -6.55
CA ILE A 197 8.52 -11.35 -7.73
C ILE A 197 8.80 -10.47 -8.96
N LEU A 198 8.81 -9.14 -8.80
CA LEU A 198 9.12 -8.18 -9.86
C LEU A 198 10.54 -8.37 -10.37
N HIS A 199 11.51 -8.50 -9.46
CA HIS A 199 12.87 -8.81 -9.79
C HIS A 199 12.99 -10.10 -10.64
N GLY A 200 12.25 -11.15 -10.26
CA GLY A 200 12.16 -12.41 -11.03
C GLY A 200 11.36 -12.31 -12.34
N ARG A 201 10.90 -11.14 -12.76
CA ARG A 201 10.07 -10.88 -13.95
C ARG A 201 8.82 -11.76 -14.08
N ARG A 202 8.25 -12.22 -12.96
CA ARG A 202 7.07 -13.11 -12.91
C ARG A 202 5.84 -12.39 -12.36
N THR A 203 5.43 -11.28 -12.98
CA THR A 203 4.37 -10.37 -12.50
C THR A 203 2.99 -11.00 -12.33
N ARG A 204 2.70 -12.12 -13.02
CA ARG A 204 1.41 -12.81 -12.94
C ARG A 204 0.98 -13.14 -11.50
N GLY A 205 1.93 -13.50 -10.62
CA GLY A 205 1.65 -13.78 -9.22
C GLY A 205 1.10 -12.59 -8.44
N ILE A 206 1.44 -11.37 -8.84
CA ILE A 206 0.95 -10.12 -8.23
C ILE A 206 -0.51 -9.90 -8.62
N THR A 207 -0.84 -10.06 -9.91
CA THR A 207 -2.24 -9.95 -10.40
C THR A 207 -3.15 -10.97 -9.74
N GLU A 208 -2.70 -12.23 -9.62
CA GLU A 208 -3.44 -13.28 -8.92
C GLU A 208 -3.69 -12.90 -7.45
N ALA A 209 -2.70 -12.32 -6.77
CA ALA A 209 -2.82 -11.86 -5.39
C ALA A 209 -3.86 -10.74 -5.23
N VAL A 210 -3.94 -9.80 -6.18
CA VAL A 210 -4.97 -8.74 -6.19
C VAL A 210 -6.36 -9.32 -6.39
N VAL A 211 -6.52 -10.30 -7.27
CA VAL A 211 -7.81 -11.00 -7.47
C VAL A 211 -8.24 -11.71 -6.19
N ILE A 212 -7.32 -12.41 -5.51
CA ILE A 212 -7.60 -13.08 -4.22
C ILE A 212 -8.03 -12.05 -3.17
N TYR A 213 -7.33 -10.92 -3.09
CA TYR A 213 -7.70 -9.82 -2.20
C TYR A 213 -9.14 -9.37 -2.45
N LEU A 214 -9.51 -9.08 -3.71
CA LEU A 214 -10.85 -8.61 -4.06
C LEU A 214 -11.93 -9.65 -3.77
N LEU A 215 -11.70 -10.92 -4.11
CA LEU A 215 -12.63 -12.00 -3.84
C LEU A 215 -12.84 -12.18 -2.33
N THR A 216 -11.76 -12.20 -1.54
CA THR A 216 -11.84 -12.32 -0.09
C THR A 216 -12.58 -11.12 0.50
N SER A 217 -12.27 -9.90 0.04
CA SER A 217 -12.95 -8.68 0.47
C SER A 217 -14.44 -8.73 0.16
N ALA A 218 -14.81 -9.16 -1.06
CA ALA A 218 -16.21 -9.29 -1.47
C ALA A 218 -16.97 -10.31 -0.62
N VAL A 219 -16.33 -11.45 -0.28
CA VAL A 219 -16.94 -12.48 0.58
C VAL A 219 -17.16 -11.96 1.99
N VAL A 220 -16.17 -11.32 2.62
CA VAL A 220 -16.28 -10.81 3.98
C VAL A 220 -17.29 -9.67 4.07
N LEU A 221 -17.23 -8.72 3.12
CA LEU A 221 -18.18 -7.62 3.04
C LEU A 221 -19.61 -8.13 2.74
N GLY A 222 -19.76 -9.10 1.84
CA GLY A 222 -21.05 -9.73 1.52
C GLY A 222 -21.67 -10.44 2.72
N ALA A 223 -20.85 -11.17 3.49
CA ALA A 223 -21.29 -11.80 4.74
C ALA A 223 -21.71 -10.74 5.78
N GLY A 224 -20.97 -9.63 5.87
CA GLY A 224 -21.32 -8.50 6.74
C GLY A 224 -22.66 -7.87 6.38
N VAL A 225 -22.92 -7.63 5.09
CA VAL A 225 -24.21 -7.11 4.60
C VAL A 225 -25.33 -8.12 4.87
N ALA A 226 -25.11 -9.41 4.62
CA ALA A 226 -26.12 -10.44 4.81
C ALA A 226 -26.50 -10.64 6.29
N SER A 227 -25.52 -10.59 7.20
CA SER A 227 -25.76 -10.71 8.64
C SER A 227 -26.46 -9.47 9.23
N ASN A 228 -26.12 -8.30 8.73
CA ASN A 228 -26.65 -7.00 9.16
C ASN A 228 -26.67 -6.78 10.69
N GLN A 229 -25.70 -7.37 11.42
CA GLN A 229 -25.65 -7.34 12.89
C GLN A 229 -24.53 -6.49 13.45
N ILE A 230 -23.45 -6.27 12.67
CA ILE A 230 -22.23 -5.61 13.12
C ILE A 230 -22.07 -4.29 12.37
N THR A 231 -21.62 -3.26 13.08
CA THR A 231 -21.32 -1.94 12.54
C THR A 231 -20.43 -2.02 11.30
N GLY A 232 -20.80 -1.31 10.23
CA GLY A 232 -20.14 -1.37 8.93
C GLY A 232 -18.65 -1.06 8.97
N LEU A 233 -18.20 -0.13 9.82
CA LEU A 233 -16.78 0.19 10.02
C LEU A 233 -15.95 -1.05 10.41
N TYR A 234 -16.44 -1.83 11.37
CA TYR A 234 -15.68 -2.99 11.87
C TYR A 234 -15.59 -4.09 10.83
N ILE A 235 -16.69 -4.36 10.13
CA ILE A 235 -16.68 -5.31 9.01
C ILE A 235 -15.75 -4.83 7.89
N GLY A 236 -15.78 -3.54 7.55
CA GLY A 236 -14.87 -2.97 6.56
C GLY A 236 -13.40 -3.14 6.92
N LEU A 237 -13.01 -2.84 8.16
CA LEU A 237 -11.63 -3.00 8.63
C LEU A 237 -11.21 -4.47 8.74
N ALA A 238 -12.11 -5.35 9.20
CA ALA A 238 -11.89 -6.78 9.22
C ALA A 238 -11.71 -7.34 7.79
N ALA A 239 -12.54 -6.89 6.84
CA ALA A 239 -12.44 -7.28 5.43
C ALA A 239 -11.08 -6.87 4.84
N LEU A 240 -10.60 -5.64 5.11
CA LEU A 240 -9.26 -5.20 4.71
C LEU A 240 -8.18 -6.11 5.29
N SER A 241 -8.22 -6.38 6.59
CA SER A 241 -7.20 -7.17 7.29
C SER A 241 -7.17 -8.62 6.81
N ILE A 242 -8.32 -9.28 6.69
CA ILE A 242 -8.43 -10.65 6.21
C ILE A 242 -7.99 -10.75 4.74
N SER A 243 -8.41 -9.80 3.90
CA SER A 243 -8.05 -9.79 2.49
C SER A 243 -6.56 -9.54 2.28
N MET A 244 -5.94 -8.67 3.07
CA MET A 244 -4.49 -8.47 3.03
C MET A 244 -3.73 -9.70 3.55
N LEU A 245 -4.24 -10.40 4.56
CA LEU A 245 -3.65 -11.66 5.03
C LEU A 245 -3.65 -12.74 3.93
N THR A 246 -4.78 -12.95 3.26
CA THR A 246 -4.90 -13.95 2.18
C THR A 246 -4.03 -13.57 0.99
N GLN A 247 -3.98 -12.28 0.63
CA GLN A 247 -3.08 -11.75 -0.39
C GLN A 247 -1.61 -12.00 -0.04
N THR A 248 -1.21 -11.69 1.20
CA THR A 248 0.16 -11.90 1.69
C THR A 248 0.55 -13.37 1.66
N ALA A 249 -0.34 -14.27 2.07
CA ALA A 249 -0.12 -15.72 2.02
C ALA A 249 0.10 -16.21 0.57
N TRP A 250 -0.65 -15.66 -0.38
CA TRP A 250 -0.47 -15.98 -1.79
C TRP A 250 0.87 -15.45 -2.33
N LEU A 251 1.20 -14.20 -2.04
CA LEU A 251 2.47 -13.58 -2.43
C LEU A 251 3.66 -14.35 -1.83
N TRP A 252 3.59 -14.74 -0.57
CA TRP A 252 4.60 -15.60 0.07
C TRP A 252 4.81 -16.90 -0.70
N ARG A 253 3.74 -17.58 -1.10
CA ARG A 253 3.84 -18.81 -1.90
C ARG A 253 4.52 -18.56 -3.25
N ARG A 254 4.18 -17.45 -3.92
CA ARG A 254 4.71 -17.11 -5.24
C ARG A 254 6.14 -16.57 -5.21
N SER A 255 6.55 -15.96 -4.11
CA SER A 255 7.90 -15.37 -3.94
C SER A 255 8.96 -16.38 -3.47
N ARG A 256 8.59 -17.59 -3.06
CA ARG A 256 9.53 -18.58 -2.53
C ARG A 256 10.70 -18.87 -3.46
N LEU A 257 10.43 -19.15 -4.73
CA LEU A 257 11.47 -19.47 -5.70
C LEU A 257 12.41 -18.28 -5.98
N PRO A 258 11.92 -17.07 -6.28
CA PRO A 258 12.79 -15.90 -6.44
C PRO A 258 13.65 -15.60 -5.21
N ILE A 259 13.08 -15.70 -4.00
CA ILE A 259 13.81 -15.44 -2.76
C ILE A 259 14.87 -16.52 -2.50
N GLN A 260 14.57 -17.80 -2.74
CA GLN A 260 15.55 -18.88 -2.62
C GLN A 260 16.70 -18.70 -3.61
N ALA A 261 16.41 -18.33 -4.86
CA ALA A 261 17.44 -18.05 -5.86
C ALA A 261 18.33 -16.86 -5.47
N ALA A 262 17.77 -15.82 -4.85
CA ALA A 262 18.54 -14.69 -4.36
C ALA A 262 19.43 -15.09 -3.15
N LEU A 263 18.91 -15.91 -2.23
CA LEU A 263 19.67 -16.40 -1.09
C LEU A 263 20.84 -17.31 -1.52
N SER A 264 20.60 -18.28 -2.42
CA SER A 264 21.67 -19.15 -2.91
C SER A 264 22.75 -18.36 -3.67
N ARG A 265 22.36 -17.36 -4.47
CA ARG A 265 23.31 -16.47 -5.13
C ARG A 265 24.20 -15.73 -4.11
N ASP A 266 23.61 -15.24 -3.00
CA ASP A 266 24.34 -14.53 -1.97
C ASP A 266 25.27 -15.47 -1.18
N GLU A 267 24.89 -16.74 -0.97
CA GLU A 267 25.71 -17.77 -0.32
C GLU A 267 26.90 -18.24 -1.18
N ASP A 268 26.70 -18.32 -2.48
CA ASP A 268 27.75 -18.70 -3.44
C ASP A 268 28.77 -17.56 -3.69
N ASN A 269 28.55 -16.36 -3.15
CA ASN A 269 29.45 -15.23 -3.36
C ASN A 269 30.71 -15.36 -2.47
N PRO A 270 31.93 -15.33 -3.06
CA PRO A 270 33.19 -15.50 -2.30
C PRO A 270 33.41 -14.44 -1.22
N THR A 271 32.77 -13.28 -1.32
CA THR A 271 32.81 -12.23 -0.29
C THR A 271 32.09 -12.67 1.00
N PHE A 272 31.10 -13.59 0.90
CA PHE A 272 30.38 -14.14 2.05
C PHE A 272 31.30 -15.04 2.90
N ALA A 273 32.10 -15.87 2.27
CA ALA A 273 33.06 -16.73 2.95
C ALA A 273 34.12 -15.96 3.76
N GLY A 274 34.47 -14.74 3.33
CA GLY A 274 35.40 -13.85 4.01
C GLY A 274 34.84 -13.23 5.30
N ILE A 275 33.54 -12.88 5.29
CA ILE A 275 32.88 -12.23 6.44
C ILE A 275 32.62 -13.24 7.58
N GLU A 276 32.25 -14.49 7.27
CA GLU A 276 32.11 -15.53 8.30
C GLU A 276 33.46 -15.91 8.94
N ALA A 277 34.55 -15.85 8.18
CA ALA A 277 35.90 -16.12 8.71
C ALA A 277 36.41 -14.99 9.62
N GLU A 278 35.92 -13.78 9.52
CA GLU A 278 36.32 -12.62 10.31
C GLU A 278 35.48 -12.47 11.60
N GLN A 279 34.39 -13.23 11.76
CA GLN A 279 33.52 -13.25 12.95
C GLN A 279 33.75 -14.44 13.89
N ILE A 280 34.70 -15.34 13.58
CA ILE A 280 35.16 -16.45 14.41
C ILE A 280 36.51 -16.08 15.04
#